data_a770389b7bf06fc04617bedbed6c9ef4
#
_entry.id   a770389b7bf06fc04617bedbed6c9ef4
#
_cell.length_a   1.000
_cell.length_b   1.000
_cell.length_c   1.000
_cell.angle_alpha   90.00
_cell.angle_beta   90.00
_cell.angle_gamma   90.00
#
_symmetry.space_group_name_H-M   'P 1'
#
loop_
_entity.id
_entity.type
_entity.pdbx_description
1 polymer ?
#
loop_
_entity_poly.entity_id
_entity_poly.type
_entity_poly.pdbx_seq_one_letter_code
_entity_poly.pdbx_strand_id
1 'polypeptide(L)'
;MNQQFDFSDIEPYSDKEFKENMTRLVTEPGFEHAVKYVMPDVDFQEFTKQLCEVPDNETFQREVMLPFLHMLALKTTSGLTIGGLENISKEGSYTFMSNHRDIVLDASFLNYCFLTNGIPTSEVAIGNNLLIMDWITDLVKLNKSFIVKRNLKLVKALEAAHQLSAYIHYAILDKHQSVWIAQREGRAKDSNDRTQEALVKMLALEGGGSTIENLKAINIVPVSISYEYDPNDYLKATEFLLRRLDPDFKKSQHDDLLSMETGLLQPKGHVHFELGKCIDSELESLSPDIEKNELLKRICGLIDSNIHLGYKIYPINYIAYDRLHKTSRFKDCYTQIQADDFLEYIEKQLDKVRLHDVSELDREYMREMMFVMYSNPLKNKLMAAGLECHI
;
A
#
# COMPACT_ATOMS: atom_id res chain seq x y z
N MET A 1 30.72 16.77 5.41
CA MET A 1 30.33 16.77 6.82
C MET A 1 29.23 15.75 6.92
N ASN A 2 29.43 14.62 7.60
CA ASN A 2 28.33 13.68 7.86
C ASN A 2 27.33 14.39 8.78
N GLN A 3 26.22 14.83 8.24
CA GLN A 3 25.13 15.35 9.04
C GLN A 3 24.55 14.17 9.80
N GLN A 4 24.71 14.16 11.12
CA GLN A 4 24.14 13.12 11.96
C GLN A 4 22.65 13.43 12.09
N PHE A 5 21.79 12.61 11.46
CA PHE A 5 20.35 12.75 11.56
C PHE A 5 19.84 12.17 12.88
N ASP A 6 18.90 12.85 13.51
CA ASP A 6 18.10 12.27 14.60
C ASP A 6 16.83 11.65 13.98
N PHE A 7 16.57 10.39 14.26
CA PHE A 7 15.44 9.62 13.75
C PHE A 7 14.35 9.37 14.81
N SER A 8 14.57 9.77 16.05
CA SER A 8 13.73 9.44 17.21
C SER A 8 12.25 9.81 17.02
N ASP A 9 11.97 10.87 16.27
CA ASP A 9 10.62 11.33 15.97
C ASP A 9 9.91 10.56 14.85
N ILE A 10 10.68 9.82 13.99
CA ILE A 10 10.10 9.06 12.89
C ILE A 10 10.26 7.55 13.02
N GLU A 11 11.34 7.03 13.64
CA GLU A 11 11.59 5.60 13.71
C GLU A 11 10.58 4.81 14.56
N PRO A 12 10.42 3.48 14.35
CA PRO A 12 9.66 2.62 15.24
C PRO A 12 10.14 2.70 16.67
N TYR A 13 9.31 2.35 17.64
CA TYR A 13 9.76 2.25 19.01
C TYR A 13 10.83 1.16 19.17
N SER A 14 11.89 1.49 19.90
CA SER A 14 12.91 0.53 20.31
C SER A 14 12.36 -0.43 21.37
N ASP A 15 13.01 -1.58 21.59
CA ASP A 15 12.61 -2.55 22.62
C ASP A 15 12.54 -1.92 24.02
N LYS A 16 13.36 -0.89 24.28
CA LYS A 16 13.32 -0.16 25.56
C LYS A 16 12.05 0.65 25.74
N GLU A 17 11.50 1.20 24.66
CA GLU A 17 10.29 2.01 24.65
C GLU A 17 9.04 1.16 24.49
N PHE A 18 9.18 -0.08 24.01
CA PHE A 18 8.07 -0.95 23.64
C PHE A 18 7.08 -1.15 24.80
N LYS A 19 7.59 -1.56 25.96
CA LYS A 19 6.75 -1.89 27.12
C LYS A 19 5.98 -0.69 27.66
N GLU A 20 6.60 0.49 27.72
CA GLU A 20 5.94 1.72 28.17
C GLU A 20 4.82 2.11 27.22
N ASN A 21 5.09 2.12 25.90
CA ASN A 21 4.13 2.53 24.89
C ASN A 21 3.02 1.48 24.71
N MET A 22 3.30 0.18 24.87
CA MET A 22 2.26 -0.86 24.93
C MET A 22 1.33 -0.67 26.12
N THR A 23 1.89 -0.38 27.32
CA THR A 23 1.08 -0.11 28.51
C THR A 23 0.18 1.11 28.33
N ARG A 24 0.63 2.14 27.63
CA ARG A 24 -0.18 3.31 27.29
C ARG A 24 -1.28 2.93 26.29
N LEU A 25 -0.92 2.24 25.20
CA LEU A 25 -1.85 1.83 24.15
C LEU A 25 -3.07 1.05 24.69
N VAL A 26 -2.84 0.09 25.58
CA VAL A 26 -3.92 -0.76 26.08
C VAL A 26 -4.90 -0.03 27.01
N THR A 27 -4.57 1.17 27.48
CA THR A 27 -5.45 2.01 28.29
C THR A 27 -6.29 3.00 27.45
N GLU A 28 -6.04 3.06 26.14
CA GLU A 28 -6.70 4.03 25.27
C GLU A 28 -8.11 3.55 24.84
N PRO A 29 -9.18 4.34 25.11
CA PRO A 29 -10.54 3.95 24.73
C PRO A 29 -10.73 3.75 23.21
N GLY A 30 -9.98 4.50 22.40
CA GLY A 30 -10.00 4.37 20.95
C GLY A 30 -9.44 3.04 20.47
N PHE A 31 -8.39 2.55 21.13
CA PHE A 31 -7.84 1.23 20.86
C PHE A 31 -8.81 0.11 21.25
N GLU A 32 -9.45 0.22 22.44
CA GLU A 32 -10.50 -0.73 22.87
C GLU A 32 -11.63 -0.80 21.83
N HIS A 33 -12.12 0.36 21.37
CA HIS A 33 -13.17 0.42 20.37
C HIS A 33 -12.75 -0.26 19.06
N ALA A 34 -11.54 0.02 18.57
CA ALA A 34 -11.02 -0.58 17.33
C ALA A 34 -10.88 -2.10 17.45
N VAL A 35 -10.36 -2.61 18.58
CA VAL A 35 -10.25 -4.06 18.84
C VAL A 35 -11.62 -4.71 18.84
N LYS A 36 -12.59 -4.16 19.57
CA LYS A 36 -13.96 -4.72 19.63
C LYS A 36 -14.70 -4.64 18.29
N TYR A 37 -14.39 -3.63 17.46
CA TYR A 37 -14.97 -3.52 16.12
C TYR A 37 -14.51 -4.67 15.20
N VAL A 38 -13.22 -5.00 15.23
CA VAL A 38 -12.66 -6.04 14.34
C VAL A 38 -12.79 -7.45 14.93
N MET A 39 -12.69 -7.56 16.26
CA MET A 39 -12.75 -8.81 17.04
C MET A 39 -13.84 -8.70 18.11
N PRO A 40 -15.14 -8.70 17.75
CA PRO A 40 -16.23 -8.45 18.70
C PRO A 40 -16.35 -9.47 19.83
N ASP A 41 -15.84 -10.69 19.61
CA ASP A 41 -15.92 -11.81 20.58
C ASP A 41 -14.69 -11.87 21.51
N VAL A 42 -13.71 -10.94 21.37
CA VAL A 42 -12.50 -10.95 22.20
C VAL A 42 -12.79 -10.44 23.60
N ASP A 43 -12.30 -11.13 24.63
CA ASP A 43 -12.22 -10.56 25.97
C ASP A 43 -11.09 -9.52 26.00
N PHE A 44 -11.47 -8.26 25.97
CA PHE A 44 -10.51 -7.16 25.89
C PHE A 44 -9.58 -7.09 27.12
N GLN A 45 -10.06 -7.44 28.30
CA GLN A 45 -9.24 -7.41 29.51
C GLN A 45 -8.16 -8.51 29.48
N GLU A 46 -8.51 -9.71 29.03
CA GLU A 46 -7.55 -10.78 28.87
C GLU A 46 -6.58 -10.50 27.74
N PHE A 47 -7.08 -9.96 26.62
CA PHE A 47 -6.25 -9.56 25.48
C PHE A 47 -5.20 -8.51 25.85
N THR A 48 -5.57 -7.48 26.64
CA THR A 48 -4.64 -6.45 27.07
C THR A 48 -3.58 -6.95 28.03
N LYS A 49 -3.90 -7.92 28.88
CA LYS A 49 -2.90 -8.59 29.73
C LYS A 49 -1.84 -9.30 28.87
N GLN A 50 -2.29 -10.06 27.85
CA GLN A 50 -1.39 -10.72 26.92
C GLN A 50 -0.50 -9.72 26.17
N LEU A 51 -1.07 -8.59 25.73
CA LEU A 51 -0.29 -7.52 25.08
C LEU A 51 0.81 -6.94 25.99
N CYS A 52 0.53 -6.76 27.27
CA CYS A 52 1.51 -6.24 28.23
C CYS A 52 2.65 -7.24 28.56
N GLU A 53 2.50 -8.53 28.24
CA GLU A 53 3.53 -9.56 28.39
C GLU A 53 4.47 -9.65 27.20
N VAL A 54 4.10 -9.06 26.06
CA VAL A 54 4.92 -9.02 24.84
C VAL A 54 6.17 -8.16 25.08
N PRO A 55 7.39 -8.68 24.82
CA PRO A 55 8.64 -7.97 25.17
C PRO A 55 9.09 -6.94 24.13
N ASP A 56 8.82 -7.17 22.82
CA ASP A 56 9.40 -6.43 21.70
C ASP A 56 8.52 -6.47 20.44
N ASN A 57 8.90 -5.67 19.45
CA ASN A 57 8.18 -5.54 18.18
C ASN A 57 8.12 -6.85 17.39
N GLU A 58 9.18 -7.68 17.40
CA GLU A 58 9.19 -8.93 16.64
C GLU A 58 8.24 -9.95 17.22
N THR A 59 8.24 -10.06 18.55
CA THR A 59 7.29 -10.91 19.27
C THR A 59 5.86 -10.41 19.06
N PHE A 60 5.64 -9.10 19.10
CA PHE A 60 4.33 -8.51 18.80
C PHE A 60 3.84 -8.90 17.39
N GLN A 61 4.70 -8.77 16.39
CA GLN A 61 4.33 -9.14 15.01
C GLN A 61 4.03 -10.63 14.88
N ARG A 62 4.83 -11.49 15.53
CA ARG A 62 4.68 -12.94 15.41
C ARG A 62 3.53 -13.51 16.26
N GLU A 63 3.34 -13.03 17.47
CA GLU A 63 2.38 -13.64 18.41
C GLU A 63 1.03 -12.93 18.46
N VAL A 64 0.96 -11.67 18.03
CA VAL A 64 -0.28 -10.89 18.02
C VAL A 64 -0.73 -10.56 16.60
N MET A 65 0.14 -9.91 15.80
CA MET A 65 -0.28 -9.46 14.47
C MET A 65 -0.46 -10.61 13.48
N LEU A 66 0.40 -11.63 13.51
CA LEU A 66 0.29 -12.77 12.61
C LEU A 66 -1.05 -13.54 12.78
N PRO A 67 -1.49 -13.97 13.99
CA PRO A 67 -2.79 -14.57 14.18
C PRO A 67 -3.96 -13.64 13.80
N PHE A 68 -3.86 -12.36 14.12
CA PHE A 68 -4.86 -11.35 13.76
C PHE A 68 -5.01 -11.22 12.23
N LEU A 69 -3.90 -11.10 11.51
CA LEU A 69 -3.90 -11.00 10.05
C LEU A 69 -4.34 -12.31 9.38
N HIS A 70 -4.01 -13.47 9.99
CA HIS A 70 -4.53 -14.76 9.54
C HIS A 70 -6.06 -14.82 9.63
N MET A 71 -6.62 -14.40 10.75
CA MET A 71 -8.08 -14.32 10.93
C MET A 71 -8.71 -13.37 9.89
N LEU A 72 -8.13 -12.19 9.65
CA LEU A 72 -8.62 -11.26 8.63
C LEU A 72 -8.53 -11.86 7.22
N ALA A 73 -7.42 -12.51 6.87
CA ALA A 73 -7.25 -13.16 5.58
C ALA A 73 -8.33 -14.23 5.34
N LEU A 74 -8.57 -15.10 6.33
CA LEU A 74 -9.62 -16.13 6.26
C LEU A 74 -11.03 -15.53 6.14
N LYS A 75 -11.31 -14.45 6.86
CA LYS A 75 -12.64 -13.82 6.91
C LYS A 75 -12.96 -13.01 5.65
N THR A 76 -11.95 -12.39 5.02
CA THR A 76 -12.17 -11.36 4.01
C THR A 76 -11.59 -11.68 2.63
N THR A 77 -10.83 -12.78 2.49
CA THR A 77 -10.26 -13.19 1.20
C THR A 77 -10.67 -14.62 0.84
N SER A 78 -10.70 -14.93 -0.45
CA SER A 78 -10.82 -16.30 -0.96
C SER A 78 -9.46 -17.00 -1.07
N GLY A 79 -8.37 -16.28 -0.80
CA GLY A 79 -6.98 -16.73 -0.78
C GLY A 79 -6.03 -15.56 -0.78
N LEU A 80 -4.94 -15.70 -0.01
CA LEU A 80 -3.84 -14.75 0.06
C LEU A 80 -2.56 -15.46 -0.38
N THR A 81 -1.92 -14.99 -1.44
CA THR A 81 -0.77 -15.64 -2.07
C THR A 81 0.35 -14.64 -2.33
N ILE A 82 1.57 -15.16 -2.35
CA ILE A 82 2.77 -14.41 -2.73
C ILE A 82 3.61 -15.21 -3.74
N GLY A 83 4.10 -14.53 -4.77
CA GLY A 83 5.05 -15.05 -5.75
C GLY A 83 6.36 -14.28 -5.72
N GLY A 84 7.37 -14.75 -6.47
CA GLY A 84 8.66 -14.08 -6.63
C GLY A 84 9.56 -14.12 -5.37
N LEU A 85 9.28 -15.01 -4.40
CA LEU A 85 10.11 -15.16 -3.20
C LEU A 85 11.55 -15.55 -3.51
N GLU A 86 11.78 -16.22 -4.64
CA GLU A 86 13.10 -16.58 -5.16
C GLU A 86 13.93 -15.35 -5.60
N ASN A 87 13.32 -14.20 -5.76
CA ASN A 87 13.99 -12.94 -6.15
C ASN A 87 14.67 -12.22 -4.99
N ILE A 88 14.47 -12.68 -3.76
CA ILE A 88 15.06 -12.09 -2.55
C ILE A 88 15.78 -13.15 -1.70
N SER A 89 16.81 -12.72 -0.95
CA SER A 89 17.43 -13.53 0.10
C SER A 89 16.76 -13.24 1.44
N LYS A 90 16.66 -14.25 2.31
CA LYS A 90 16.14 -14.06 3.68
C LYS A 90 17.06 -13.20 4.54
N GLU A 91 18.33 -13.16 4.22
CA GLU A 91 19.36 -12.37 4.91
C GLU A 91 19.53 -10.98 4.28
N GLY A 92 18.87 -10.73 3.14
CA GLY A 92 18.95 -9.44 2.44
C GLY A 92 18.03 -8.39 3.03
N SER A 93 18.41 -7.13 2.86
CA SER A 93 17.59 -5.97 3.23
C SER A 93 17.19 -5.22 1.99
N TYR A 94 15.90 -4.93 1.84
CA TYR A 94 15.32 -4.42 0.60
C TYR A 94 14.35 -3.27 0.86
N THR A 95 14.29 -2.34 -0.08
CA THR A 95 13.21 -1.36 -0.18
C THR A 95 12.10 -1.94 -1.06
N PHE A 96 11.08 -2.54 -0.45
CA PHE A 96 9.90 -3.03 -1.15
C PHE A 96 9.03 -1.84 -1.56
N MET A 97 8.98 -1.56 -2.86
CA MET A 97 8.18 -0.47 -3.41
C MET A 97 6.98 -1.01 -4.18
N SER A 98 5.77 -0.63 -3.78
CA SER A 98 4.55 -1.19 -4.37
C SER A 98 3.56 -0.14 -4.86
N ASN A 99 2.63 -0.55 -5.74
CA ASN A 99 1.35 0.12 -5.88
C ASN A 99 0.57 0.07 -4.55
N HIS A 100 -0.50 0.86 -4.42
CA HIS A 100 -1.21 1.02 -3.15
C HIS A 100 -2.72 0.92 -3.35
N ARG A 101 -3.35 -0.10 -2.73
CA ARG A 101 -4.78 -0.40 -2.81
C ARG A 101 -5.53 -0.12 -1.52
N ASP A 102 -4.98 -0.58 -0.39
CA ASP A 102 -5.58 -0.47 0.94
C ASP A 102 -4.64 0.24 1.91
N ILE A 103 -5.17 1.10 2.79
CA ILE A 103 -4.36 1.92 3.71
C ILE A 103 -3.61 1.04 4.72
N VAL A 104 -4.26 -0.01 5.21
CA VAL A 104 -3.75 -0.84 6.31
C VAL A 104 -3.19 -2.16 5.81
N LEU A 105 -3.93 -2.84 4.90
CA LEU A 105 -3.67 -4.25 4.60
C LEU A 105 -2.58 -4.49 3.58
N ASP A 106 -2.21 -3.51 2.75
CA ASP A 106 -1.15 -3.73 1.76
C ASP A 106 0.17 -4.14 2.41
N ALA A 107 0.70 -3.32 3.31
CA ALA A 107 1.94 -3.62 4.04
C ALA A 107 1.74 -4.75 5.06
N SER A 108 0.57 -4.78 5.72
CA SER A 108 0.27 -5.80 6.73
C SER A 108 0.19 -7.20 6.13
N PHE A 109 -0.50 -7.38 5.01
CA PHE A 109 -0.57 -8.67 4.32
C PHE A 109 0.75 -9.07 3.66
N LEU A 110 1.56 -8.10 3.19
CA LEU A 110 2.91 -8.40 2.74
C LEU A 110 3.77 -8.96 3.88
N ASN A 111 3.77 -8.31 5.04
CA ASN A 111 4.49 -8.77 6.23
C ASN A 111 3.94 -10.11 6.77
N TYR A 112 2.60 -10.33 6.68
CA TYR A 112 2.01 -11.65 6.94
C TYR A 112 2.59 -12.72 6.01
N CYS A 113 2.65 -12.46 4.71
CA CYS A 113 3.24 -13.37 3.74
C CYS A 113 4.73 -13.63 4.03
N PHE A 114 5.48 -12.63 4.45
CA PHE A 114 6.89 -12.80 4.84
C PHE A 114 7.02 -13.72 6.05
N LEU A 115 6.31 -13.44 7.13
CA LEU A 115 6.35 -14.26 8.35
C LEU A 115 5.98 -15.72 8.07
N THR A 116 4.94 -15.98 7.28
CA THR A 116 4.49 -17.34 6.95
C THR A 116 5.47 -18.11 6.06
N ASN A 117 6.40 -17.40 5.40
CA ASN A 117 7.48 -18.00 4.59
C ASN A 117 8.86 -17.94 5.28
N GLY A 118 8.91 -17.55 6.56
CA GLY A 118 10.15 -17.46 7.34
C GLY A 118 11.10 -16.39 6.83
N ILE A 119 10.54 -15.25 6.35
CA ILE A 119 11.26 -14.04 5.92
C ILE A 119 11.04 -12.98 7.00
N PRO A 120 12.06 -12.21 7.39
CA PRO A 120 11.91 -11.06 8.29
C PRO A 120 10.90 -10.04 7.72
N THR A 121 10.12 -9.43 8.62
CA THR A 121 9.17 -8.37 8.22
C THR A 121 9.90 -7.10 7.82
N SER A 122 9.23 -6.29 7.00
CA SER A 122 9.67 -4.93 6.69
C SER A 122 9.15 -3.90 7.70
N GLU A 123 9.91 -2.84 7.92
CA GLU A 123 9.37 -1.61 8.50
C GLU A 123 8.46 -0.91 7.49
N VAL A 124 7.41 -0.22 7.97
CA VAL A 124 6.35 0.30 7.11
C VAL A 124 6.34 1.83 7.11
N ALA A 125 6.46 2.44 5.94
CA ALA A 125 6.33 3.89 5.77
C ALA A 125 4.88 4.35 5.92
N ILE A 126 4.57 5.15 6.94
CA ILE A 126 3.22 5.66 7.20
C ILE A 126 3.21 7.20 7.21
N GLY A 127 2.31 7.80 6.43
CA GLY A 127 2.13 9.25 6.43
C GLY A 127 1.51 9.76 7.74
N ASN A 128 2.09 10.82 8.30
CA ASN A 128 1.60 11.42 9.55
C ASN A 128 0.16 11.96 9.47
N ASN A 129 -0.39 12.15 8.28
CA ASN A 129 -1.80 12.51 8.08
C ASN A 129 -2.79 11.42 8.51
N LEU A 130 -2.33 10.17 8.67
CA LEU A 130 -3.14 9.04 9.15
C LEU A 130 -3.09 8.89 10.68
N LEU A 131 -2.16 9.59 11.34
CA LEU A 131 -1.94 9.52 12.79
C LEU A 131 -2.82 10.56 13.50
N ILE A 132 -4.13 10.39 13.37
CA ILE A 132 -5.15 11.34 13.85
C ILE A 132 -5.44 11.24 15.35
N MET A 133 -4.97 10.17 15.99
CA MET A 133 -5.08 9.89 17.42
C MET A 133 -3.77 9.29 17.93
N ASP A 134 -3.40 9.61 19.18
CA ASP A 134 -2.12 9.16 19.75
C ASP A 134 -2.00 7.63 19.81
N TRP A 135 -3.08 6.92 20.11
CA TRP A 135 -3.08 5.46 20.13
C TRP A 135 -2.80 4.82 18.75
N ILE A 136 -3.18 5.49 17.65
CA ILE A 136 -2.83 5.02 16.29
C ILE A 136 -1.33 5.15 16.07
N THR A 137 -0.73 6.25 16.53
CA THR A 137 0.72 6.46 16.49
C THR A 137 1.44 5.38 17.27
N ASP A 138 0.99 5.09 18.48
CA ASP A 138 1.58 4.04 19.31
C ASP A 138 1.47 2.67 18.63
N LEU A 139 0.28 2.30 18.17
CA LEU A 139 0.05 1.02 17.52
C LEU A 139 0.95 0.81 16.31
N VAL A 140 1.08 1.82 15.44
CA VAL A 140 1.88 1.68 14.22
C VAL A 140 3.39 1.65 14.53
N LYS A 141 3.87 2.48 15.47
CA LYS A 141 5.29 2.45 15.89
C LYS A 141 5.65 1.17 16.63
N LEU A 142 4.74 0.60 17.43
CA LEU A 142 4.88 -0.72 18.04
C LEU A 142 4.91 -1.84 16.97
N ASN A 143 4.27 -1.65 15.83
CA ASN A 143 4.26 -2.59 14.71
C ASN A 143 5.30 -2.24 13.63
N LYS A 144 6.48 -1.79 14.02
CA LYS A 144 7.61 -1.47 13.14
C LYS A 144 7.27 -0.48 12.02
N SER A 145 6.47 0.56 12.28
CA SER A 145 6.24 1.60 11.28
C SER A 145 7.06 2.85 11.57
N PHE A 146 7.59 3.45 10.51
CA PHE A 146 8.25 4.76 10.56
C PHE A 146 7.39 5.85 9.89
N ILE A 147 7.55 7.09 10.35
CA ILE A 147 6.63 8.17 10.01
C ILE A 147 7.16 9.01 8.85
N VAL A 148 6.35 9.17 7.81
CA VAL A 148 6.58 10.08 6.68
C VAL A 148 5.88 11.41 6.97
N LYS A 149 6.67 12.47 7.21
CA LYS A 149 6.15 13.81 7.48
C LYS A 149 5.60 14.43 6.20
N ARG A 150 4.35 14.87 6.22
CA ARG A 150 3.62 15.48 5.09
C ARG A 150 3.09 16.87 5.44
N ASN A 151 2.64 17.60 4.41
CA ASN A 151 2.02 18.92 4.55
C ASN A 151 2.95 19.99 5.17
N LEU A 152 4.25 19.88 4.95
CA LEU A 152 5.27 20.79 5.44
C LEU A 152 5.51 21.94 4.45
N LYS A 153 5.93 23.12 4.95
CA LYS A 153 6.39 24.24 4.12
C LYS A 153 7.78 23.92 3.54
N LEU A 154 8.10 24.57 2.40
CA LEU A 154 9.26 24.27 1.54
C LEU A 154 10.55 23.84 2.25
N VAL A 155 11.05 24.66 3.20
CA VAL A 155 12.31 24.35 3.90
C VAL A 155 12.17 23.09 4.76
N LYS A 156 11.12 23.00 5.58
CA LYS A 156 10.85 21.84 6.42
C LYS A 156 10.54 20.57 5.61
N ALA A 157 9.92 20.73 4.42
CA ALA A 157 9.67 19.60 3.54
C ALA A 157 10.98 19.01 2.99
N LEU A 158 11.96 19.88 2.67
CA LEU A 158 13.28 19.44 2.23
C LEU A 158 14.06 18.75 3.37
N GLU A 159 14.06 19.33 4.56
CA GLU A 159 14.68 18.73 5.76
C GLU A 159 14.08 17.34 6.06
N ALA A 160 12.74 17.22 6.02
CA ALA A 160 12.04 15.95 6.22
C ALA A 160 12.36 14.95 5.10
N ALA A 161 12.52 15.38 3.85
CA ALA A 161 12.91 14.52 2.75
C ALA A 161 14.35 13.98 2.93
N HIS A 162 15.28 14.81 3.38
CA HIS A 162 16.64 14.37 3.74
C HIS A 162 16.64 13.39 4.92
N GLN A 163 15.90 13.71 6.00
CA GLN A 163 15.77 12.82 7.16
C GLN A 163 15.21 11.46 6.75
N LEU A 164 14.15 11.44 5.93
CA LEU A 164 13.50 10.20 5.47
C LEU A 164 14.42 9.38 4.57
N SER A 165 15.12 10.04 3.63
CA SER A 165 16.12 9.37 2.78
C SER A 165 17.23 8.75 3.62
N ALA A 166 17.81 9.53 4.54
CA ALA A 166 18.85 9.06 5.46
C ALA A 166 18.36 7.88 6.32
N TYR A 167 17.12 7.93 6.79
CA TYR A 167 16.52 6.85 7.57
C TYR A 167 16.41 5.54 6.76
N ILE A 168 15.94 5.61 5.52
CA ILE A 168 15.81 4.42 4.65
C ILE A 168 17.20 3.82 4.36
N HIS A 169 18.19 4.65 4.05
CA HIS A 169 19.59 4.19 3.89
C HIS A 169 20.11 3.54 5.18
N TYR A 170 19.91 4.16 6.33
CA TYR A 170 20.29 3.62 7.64
C TYR A 170 19.59 2.28 7.93
N ALA A 171 18.27 2.17 7.65
CA ALA A 171 17.53 0.93 7.86
C ALA A 171 18.10 -0.22 7.01
N ILE A 172 18.40 0.03 5.74
CA ILE A 172 18.92 -0.98 4.81
C ILE A 172 20.38 -1.34 5.09
N LEU A 173 21.25 -0.33 5.25
CA LEU A 173 22.72 -0.54 5.28
C LEU A 173 23.26 -0.85 6.67
N ASP A 174 22.71 -0.23 7.72
CA ASP A 174 23.24 -0.32 9.07
C ASP A 174 22.37 -1.20 10.00
N LYS A 175 21.05 -1.04 9.96
CA LYS A 175 20.11 -1.89 10.72
C LYS A 175 19.89 -3.25 10.06
N HIS A 176 20.23 -3.42 8.79
CA HIS A 176 19.90 -4.60 7.97
C HIS A 176 18.42 -4.96 8.04
N GLN A 177 17.57 -3.94 8.00
CA GLN A 177 16.12 -4.03 8.10
C GLN A 177 15.48 -3.60 6.77
N SER A 178 14.67 -4.47 6.19
CA SER A 178 13.88 -4.12 5.00
C SER A 178 12.82 -3.06 5.32
N VAL A 179 12.48 -2.26 4.32
CA VAL A 179 11.41 -1.25 4.44
C VAL A 179 10.37 -1.44 3.33
N TRP A 180 9.11 -1.12 3.62
CA TRP A 180 8.05 -1.01 2.63
C TRP A 180 7.64 0.45 2.44
N ILE A 181 7.51 0.87 1.21
CA ILE A 181 7.02 2.20 0.83
C ILE A 181 6.13 2.10 -0.42
N ALA A 182 5.02 2.83 -0.43
CA ALA A 182 4.20 2.94 -1.64
C ALA A 182 4.90 3.78 -2.71
N GLN A 183 4.74 3.45 -3.99
CA GLN A 183 5.34 4.15 -5.14
C GLN A 183 4.84 5.59 -5.33
N ARG A 184 3.84 5.99 -4.57
CA ARG A 184 3.24 7.32 -4.62
C ARG A 184 2.61 7.73 -3.30
N GLU A 185 2.37 9.02 -3.13
CA GLU A 185 1.55 9.52 -2.04
C GLU A 185 0.07 9.15 -2.25
N GLY A 186 -0.49 8.41 -1.31
CA GLY A 186 -1.87 7.94 -1.34
C GLY A 186 -2.15 6.89 -2.42
N ARG A 187 -3.37 6.33 -2.37
CA ARG A 187 -3.83 5.28 -3.28
C ARG A 187 -4.26 5.87 -4.63
N ALA A 188 -3.93 5.20 -5.74
CA ALA A 188 -4.53 5.49 -7.04
C ALA A 188 -6.01 5.08 -7.02
N LYS A 189 -6.94 6.05 -7.09
CA LYS A 189 -8.38 5.78 -6.98
C LYS A 189 -8.92 5.01 -8.19
N ASP A 190 -8.35 5.26 -9.35
CA ASP A 190 -8.66 4.60 -10.61
C ASP A 190 -7.81 3.36 -10.89
N SER A 191 -6.95 2.96 -9.95
CA SER A 191 -5.97 1.89 -10.14
C SER A 191 -5.00 2.09 -11.31
N ASN A 192 -4.85 3.30 -11.80
CA ASN A 192 -3.79 3.65 -12.75
C ASN A 192 -2.53 4.05 -11.98
N ASP A 193 -1.82 3.06 -11.53
CA ASP A 193 -0.67 3.22 -10.66
C ASP A 193 0.52 3.81 -11.42
N ARG A 194 1.10 4.87 -10.85
CA ARG A 194 2.27 5.56 -11.39
C ARG A 194 3.21 5.97 -10.26
N THR A 195 4.49 5.70 -10.46
CA THR A 195 5.54 6.12 -9.53
C THR A 195 5.73 7.62 -9.57
N GLN A 196 5.75 8.25 -8.42
CA GLN A 196 5.98 9.69 -8.33
C GLN A 196 7.47 10.02 -8.38
N GLU A 197 7.88 10.88 -9.32
CA GLU A 197 9.27 11.36 -9.46
C GLU A 197 9.80 11.97 -8.15
N ALA A 198 8.95 12.68 -7.40
CA ALA A 198 9.32 13.28 -6.13
C ALA A 198 9.75 12.22 -5.09
N LEU A 199 9.12 11.04 -5.10
CA LEU A 199 9.48 9.93 -4.23
C LEU A 199 10.85 9.34 -4.62
N VAL A 200 11.07 9.05 -5.90
CA VAL A 200 12.36 8.54 -6.40
C VAL A 200 13.47 9.54 -6.11
N LYS A 201 13.20 10.83 -6.33
CA LYS A 201 14.14 11.92 -6.01
C LYS A 201 14.46 11.94 -4.52
N MET A 202 13.47 11.79 -3.65
CA MET A 202 13.66 11.74 -2.18
C MET A 202 14.53 10.54 -1.79
N LEU A 203 14.27 9.35 -2.30
CA LEU A 203 15.06 8.14 -2.01
C LEU A 203 16.54 8.28 -2.40
N ALA A 204 16.82 9.08 -3.42
CA ALA A 204 18.18 9.32 -3.93
C ALA A 204 18.90 10.50 -3.27
N LEU A 205 18.32 11.19 -2.25
CA LEU A 205 18.94 12.39 -1.64
C LEU A 205 20.18 12.06 -0.83
N GLU A 206 20.18 10.94 -0.11
CA GLU A 206 21.27 10.49 0.75
C GLU A 206 22.00 9.29 0.12
N GLY A 207 23.14 8.89 0.70
CA GLY A 207 23.97 7.79 0.20
C GLY A 207 25.34 8.26 -0.30
N GLY A 208 25.53 9.56 -0.57
CA GLY A 208 26.81 10.18 -0.91
C GLY A 208 27.30 9.94 -2.35
N GLY A 209 26.53 9.25 -3.20
CA GLY A 209 26.84 8.97 -4.59
C GLY A 209 25.94 9.70 -5.59
N SER A 210 25.97 9.27 -6.84
CA SER A 210 25.00 9.68 -7.88
C SER A 210 23.60 9.16 -7.57
N THR A 211 22.58 9.68 -8.26
CA THR A 211 21.19 9.21 -8.15
C THR A 211 21.09 7.67 -8.30
N ILE A 212 21.80 7.10 -9.28
CA ILE A 212 21.78 5.64 -9.52
C ILE A 212 22.47 4.90 -8.36
N GLU A 213 23.66 5.34 -7.93
CA GLU A 213 24.38 4.69 -6.82
C GLU A 213 23.58 4.72 -5.52
N ASN A 214 22.95 5.85 -5.21
CA ASN A 214 22.14 5.99 -4.00
C ASN A 214 20.89 5.08 -4.04
N LEU A 215 20.20 4.97 -5.19
CA LEU A 215 19.05 4.07 -5.34
C LEU A 215 19.45 2.60 -5.29
N LYS A 216 20.60 2.23 -5.86
CA LYS A 216 21.14 0.87 -5.76
C LYS A 216 21.49 0.50 -4.32
N ALA A 217 22.04 1.42 -3.54
CA ALA A 217 22.42 1.18 -2.15
C ALA A 217 21.23 0.74 -1.27
N ILE A 218 19.99 1.02 -1.67
CA ILE A 218 18.80 0.65 -0.91
C ILE A 218 18.04 -0.54 -1.51
N ASN A 219 18.58 -1.27 -2.48
CA ASN A 219 18.08 -2.54 -3.01
C ASN A 219 16.57 -2.51 -3.33
N ILE A 220 16.13 -1.67 -4.28
CA ILE A 220 14.70 -1.50 -4.59
C ILE A 220 14.14 -2.78 -5.24
N VAL A 221 13.14 -3.38 -4.61
CA VAL A 221 12.37 -4.51 -5.13
C VAL A 221 10.94 -4.02 -5.40
N PRO A 222 10.52 -3.93 -6.68
CA PRO A 222 9.15 -3.63 -7.04
C PRO A 222 8.21 -4.74 -6.57
N VAL A 223 7.09 -4.38 -5.95
CA VAL A 223 6.09 -5.34 -5.48
C VAL A 223 4.75 -5.00 -6.11
N SER A 224 4.14 -5.98 -6.76
CA SER A 224 2.81 -5.85 -7.33
C SER A 224 1.77 -6.33 -6.35
N ILE A 225 0.76 -5.51 -6.07
CA ILE A 225 -0.37 -5.86 -5.21
C ILE A 225 -1.63 -5.93 -6.06
N SER A 226 -2.26 -7.11 -6.08
CA SER A 226 -3.46 -7.38 -6.86
C SER A 226 -4.58 -7.87 -5.94
N TYR A 227 -5.63 -7.08 -5.83
CA TYR A 227 -6.89 -7.45 -5.19
C TYR A 227 -7.90 -7.81 -6.27
N GLU A 228 -8.58 -8.96 -6.13
CA GLU A 228 -9.68 -9.30 -7.02
C GLU A 228 -10.80 -8.27 -6.88
N TYR A 229 -11.25 -7.98 -5.65
CA TYR A 229 -12.17 -6.89 -5.33
C TYR A 229 -11.47 -5.83 -4.49
N ASP A 230 -11.49 -4.59 -4.94
CA ASP A 230 -10.96 -3.47 -4.15
C ASP A 230 -11.92 -3.16 -2.99
N PRO A 231 -11.49 -3.32 -1.73
CA PRO A 231 -12.40 -3.21 -0.60
C PRO A 231 -12.96 -1.80 -0.37
N ASN A 232 -12.40 -0.81 -1.07
CA ASN A 232 -12.81 0.60 -0.99
C ASN A 232 -13.41 1.12 -2.30
N ASP A 233 -13.84 0.26 -3.22
CA ASP A 233 -14.26 0.63 -4.57
C ASP A 233 -15.39 1.65 -4.60
N TYR A 234 -16.48 1.44 -3.86
CA TYR A 234 -17.59 2.38 -3.79
C TYR A 234 -17.20 3.72 -3.14
N LEU A 235 -16.28 3.71 -2.15
CA LEU A 235 -15.76 4.94 -1.54
C LEU A 235 -14.89 5.71 -2.54
N LYS A 236 -14.10 5.01 -3.35
CA LYS A 236 -13.31 5.61 -4.43
C LYS A 236 -14.21 6.18 -5.53
N ALA A 237 -15.25 5.44 -5.93
CA ALA A 237 -16.26 5.93 -6.90
C ALA A 237 -17.00 7.15 -6.37
N THR A 238 -17.35 7.16 -5.08
CA THR A 238 -17.96 8.31 -4.40
C THR A 238 -17.02 9.53 -4.43
N GLU A 239 -15.73 9.34 -4.16
CA GLU A 239 -14.74 10.43 -4.21
C GLU A 239 -14.61 11.02 -5.63
N PHE A 240 -14.68 10.18 -6.70
CA PHE A 240 -14.72 10.66 -8.07
C PHE A 240 -15.95 11.53 -8.35
N LEU A 241 -17.12 11.10 -7.89
CA LEU A 241 -18.35 11.88 -8.04
C LEU A 241 -18.26 13.22 -7.31
N LEU A 242 -17.81 13.22 -6.05
CA LEU A 242 -17.66 14.45 -5.26
C LEU A 242 -16.69 15.44 -5.91
N ARG A 243 -15.58 14.99 -6.46
CA ARG A 243 -14.62 15.83 -7.21
C ARG A 243 -15.17 16.34 -8.55
N ARG A 244 -16.07 15.59 -9.18
CA ARG A 244 -16.78 16.03 -10.38
C ARG A 244 -17.79 17.13 -10.08
N LEU A 245 -18.51 17.00 -8.96
CA LEU A 245 -19.54 17.95 -8.52
C LEU A 245 -18.92 19.21 -7.90
N ASP A 246 -17.81 19.06 -7.17
CA ASP A 246 -17.09 20.16 -6.54
C ASP A 246 -15.57 20.01 -6.82
N PRO A 247 -15.00 20.82 -7.73
CA PRO A 247 -13.56 20.80 -8.03
C PRO A 247 -12.66 21.14 -6.81
N ASP A 248 -13.19 21.82 -5.80
CA ASP A 248 -12.48 22.18 -4.58
C ASP A 248 -12.65 21.12 -3.47
N PHE A 249 -13.36 20.04 -3.73
CA PHE A 249 -13.57 18.95 -2.78
C PHE A 249 -12.25 18.42 -2.22
N LYS A 250 -12.15 18.39 -0.92
CA LYS A 250 -11.01 17.83 -0.18
C LYS A 250 -11.50 16.75 0.78
N LYS A 251 -10.87 15.61 0.68
CA LYS A 251 -11.08 14.50 1.60
C LYS A 251 -10.75 14.93 3.04
N SER A 252 -11.62 14.55 3.98
CA SER A 252 -11.41 14.77 5.40
C SER A 252 -10.63 13.63 6.05
N GLN A 253 -10.14 13.83 7.28
CA GLN A 253 -9.54 12.76 8.07
C GLN A 253 -10.54 11.64 8.42
N HIS A 254 -11.83 12.01 8.58
CA HIS A 254 -12.90 11.02 8.80
C HIS A 254 -13.08 10.08 7.61
N ASP A 255 -12.91 10.56 6.38
CA ASP A 255 -12.98 9.73 5.18
C ASP A 255 -11.80 8.74 5.11
N ASP A 256 -10.63 9.10 5.65
CA ASP A 256 -9.49 8.18 5.74
C ASP A 256 -9.75 7.10 6.80
N LEU A 257 -10.31 7.47 7.96
CA LEU A 257 -10.72 6.50 8.98
C LEU A 257 -11.78 5.52 8.43
N LEU A 258 -12.83 6.04 7.80
CA LEU A 258 -13.85 5.20 7.15
C LEU A 258 -13.25 4.26 6.10
N SER A 259 -12.24 4.74 5.35
CA SER A 259 -11.54 3.89 4.37
C SER A 259 -10.70 2.80 5.04
N MET A 260 -10.09 3.06 6.21
CA MET A 260 -9.35 2.04 6.98
C MET A 260 -10.31 0.98 7.53
N GLU A 261 -11.39 1.37 8.19
CA GLU A 261 -12.41 0.47 8.73
C GLU A 261 -13.05 -0.40 7.64
N THR A 262 -13.44 0.23 6.52
CA THR A 262 -14.00 -0.46 5.36
C THR A 262 -12.99 -1.46 4.78
N GLY A 263 -11.76 -1.04 4.57
CA GLY A 263 -10.69 -1.87 4.03
C GLY A 263 -10.44 -3.13 4.85
N LEU A 264 -10.49 -3.05 6.18
CA LEU A 264 -10.25 -4.18 7.06
C LEU A 264 -11.28 -5.31 6.86
N LEU A 265 -12.56 -5.00 6.76
CA LEU A 265 -13.64 -5.99 6.87
C LEU A 265 -14.37 -6.33 5.56
N GLN A 266 -14.25 -5.50 4.50
CA GLN A 266 -14.90 -5.80 3.23
C GLN A 266 -14.26 -7.00 2.51
N PRO A 267 -15.06 -7.81 1.80
CA PRO A 267 -14.55 -8.90 0.97
C PRO A 267 -13.56 -8.38 -0.09
N LYS A 268 -12.49 -9.15 -0.33
CA LYS A 268 -11.39 -8.81 -1.24
C LYS A 268 -11.24 -9.81 -2.39
N GLY A 269 -11.99 -10.94 -2.33
CA GLY A 269 -11.74 -12.05 -3.24
C GLY A 269 -10.32 -12.59 -3.05
N HIS A 270 -9.66 -12.97 -4.12
CA HIS A 270 -8.27 -13.41 -4.06
C HIS A 270 -7.32 -12.20 -4.01
N VAL A 271 -6.35 -12.25 -3.09
CA VAL A 271 -5.28 -11.24 -2.96
C VAL A 271 -3.94 -11.86 -3.32
N HIS A 272 -3.17 -11.18 -4.16
CA HIS A 272 -1.88 -11.67 -4.61
C HIS A 272 -0.81 -10.58 -4.52
N PHE A 273 0.34 -10.96 -3.97
CA PHE A 273 1.58 -10.19 -3.99
C PHE A 273 2.57 -10.86 -4.95
N GLU A 274 3.24 -10.07 -5.80
CA GLU A 274 4.32 -10.55 -6.65
C GLU A 274 5.55 -9.71 -6.40
N LEU A 275 6.64 -10.34 -5.93
CA LEU A 275 7.93 -9.68 -5.76
C LEU A 275 8.69 -9.70 -7.09
N GLY A 276 9.00 -8.54 -7.62
CA GLY A 276 9.90 -8.38 -8.75
C GLY A 276 11.35 -8.67 -8.36
N LYS A 277 12.23 -8.63 -9.35
CA LYS A 277 13.69 -8.63 -9.09
C LYS A 277 14.12 -7.26 -8.57
N CYS A 278 15.20 -7.24 -7.77
CA CYS A 278 15.88 -5.98 -7.45
C CYS A 278 16.30 -5.29 -8.75
N ILE A 279 16.00 -3.99 -8.88
CA ILE A 279 16.18 -3.24 -10.13
C ILE A 279 17.61 -2.72 -10.35
N ASP A 280 18.59 -3.15 -9.57
CA ASP A 280 19.96 -2.63 -9.62
C ASP A 280 20.61 -2.81 -11.00
N SER A 281 20.40 -3.96 -11.63
CA SER A 281 20.94 -4.24 -12.98
C SER A 281 20.31 -3.34 -14.04
N GLU A 282 19.02 -3.06 -13.92
CA GLU A 282 18.32 -2.15 -14.82
C GLU A 282 18.76 -0.70 -14.60
N LEU A 283 18.98 -0.30 -13.35
CA LEU A 283 19.54 1.02 -13.02
C LEU A 283 20.93 1.22 -13.60
N GLU A 284 21.79 0.20 -13.53
CA GLU A 284 23.14 0.20 -14.13
C GLU A 284 23.11 0.32 -15.66
N SER A 285 22.07 -0.18 -16.30
CA SER A 285 21.92 -0.11 -17.76
C SER A 285 21.57 1.28 -18.27
N LEU A 286 21.16 2.20 -17.39
CA LEU A 286 20.83 3.57 -17.76
C LEU A 286 22.13 4.36 -18.03
N SER A 287 22.16 5.11 -19.13
CA SER A 287 23.32 5.93 -19.49
C SER A 287 23.59 6.99 -18.43
N PRO A 288 24.84 7.20 -18.00
CA PRO A 288 25.20 8.24 -17.05
C PRO A 288 25.02 9.67 -17.60
N ASP A 289 24.94 9.84 -18.94
CA ASP A 289 24.83 11.13 -19.61
C ASP A 289 23.38 11.61 -19.79
N ILE A 290 22.39 10.87 -19.23
CA ILE A 290 20.97 11.26 -19.29
C ILE A 290 20.73 12.50 -18.43
N GLU A 291 19.99 13.47 -18.97
CA GLU A 291 19.54 14.65 -18.24
C GLU A 291 18.72 14.19 -16.99
N LYS A 292 18.94 14.89 -15.86
CA LYS A 292 18.44 14.46 -14.54
C LYS A 292 16.94 14.22 -14.51
N ASN A 293 16.12 15.08 -15.12
CA ASN A 293 14.66 14.91 -15.12
C ASN A 293 14.24 13.73 -16.00
N GLU A 294 14.93 13.52 -17.11
CA GLU A 294 14.70 12.36 -17.97
C GLU A 294 15.12 11.05 -17.28
N LEU A 295 16.23 11.08 -16.54
CA LEU A 295 16.68 9.93 -15.73
C LEU A 295 15.60 9.53 -14.70
N LEU A 296 15.04 10.50 -13.95
CA LEU A 296 13.98 10.23 -12.99
C LEU A 296 12.74 9.62 -13.66
N LYS A 297 12.32 10.14 -14.81
CA LYS A 297 11.19 9.58 -15.58
C LYS A 297 11.45 8.14 -16.01
N ARG A 298 12.66 7.83 -16.48
CA ARG A 298 13.04 6.47 -16.88
C ARG A 298 13.03 5.52 -15.69
N ILE A 299 13.56 5.94 -14.53
CA ILE A 299 13.52 5.16 -13.30
C ILE A 299 12.07 4.90 -12.86
N CYS A 300 11.21 5.92 -12.87
CA CYS A 300 9.79 5.75 -12.59
C CYS A 300 9.13 4.78 -13.56
N GLY A 301 9.39 4.91 -14.86
CA GLY A 301 8.89 4.00 -15.89
C GLY A 301 9.37 2.56 -15.71
N LEU A 302 10.61 2.36 -15.27
CA LEU A 302 11.17 1.07 -14.94
C LEU A 302 10.42 0.41 -13.75
N ILE A 303 10.23 1.16 -12.66
CA ILE A 303 9.49 0.69 -11.49
C ILE A 303 8.03 0.38 -11.87
N ASP A 304 7.36 1.27 -12.59
CA ASP A 304 5.99 1.08 -13.07
C ASP A 304 5.88 -0.18 -13.93
N SER A 305 6.79 -0.39 -14.87
CA SER A 305 6.80 -1.56 -15.75
C SER A 305 6.92 -2.87 -14.96
N ASN A 306 7.84 -2.93 -13.99
CA ASN A 306 8.02 -4.10 -13.14
C ASN A 306 6.76 -4.39 -12.30
N ILE A 307 6.18 -3.37 -11.67
CA ILE A 307 4.93 -3.51 -10.90
C ILE A 307 3.78 -3.97 -11.82
N HIS A 308 3.61 -3.36 -12.98
CA HIS A 308 2.52 -3.69 -13.89
C HIS A 308 2.64 -5.10 -14.48
N LEU A 309 3.83 -5.57 -14.81
CA LEU A 309 4.08 -6.94 -15.27
C LEU A 309 3.74 -7.98 -14.20
N GLY A 310 3.98 -7.66 -12.93
CA GLY A 310 3.68 -8.54 -11.80
C GLY A 310 2.19 -8.64 -11.45
N TYR A 311 1.29 -7.79 -11.98
CA TYR A 311 -0.12 -7.89 -11.66
C TYR A 311 -0.72 -9.25 -11.98
N LYS A 312 -1.40 -9.85 -11.01
CA LYS A 312 -2.33 -10.94 -11.26
C LYS A 312 -3.64 -10.36 -11.79
N ILE A 313 -4.06 -10.83 -12.96
CA ILE A 313 -5.30 -10.39 -13.60
C ILE A 313 -6.39 -11.42 -13.32
N TYR A 314 -7.55 -10.93 -12.88
CA TYR A 314 -8.72 -11.71 -12.54
C TYR A 314 -9.81 -11.58 -13.62
N PRO A 315 -10.77 -12.51 -13.71
CA PRO A 315 -11.86 -12.42 -14.69
C PRO A 315 -12.56 -11.06 -14.70
N ILE A 316 -12.76 -10.45 -13.54
CA ILE A 316 -13.42 -9.14 -13.42
C ILE A 316 -12.66 -7.99 -14.12
N ASN A 317 -11.33 -8.09 -14.24
CA ASN A 317 -10.53 -7.09 -14.95
C ASN A 317 -10.81 -7.12 -16.45
N TYR A 318 -10.96 -8.31 -17.02
CA TYR A 318 -11.33 -8.50 -18.42
C TYR A 318 -12.77 -8.03 -18.69
N ILE A 319 -13.70 -8.40 -17.80
CA ILE A 319 -15.11 -7.98 -17.89
C ILE A 319 -15.20 -6.45 -17.83
N ALA A 320 -14.52 -5.81 -16.86
CA ALA A 320 -14.49 -4.37 -16.72
C ALA A 320 -13.94 -3.68 -17.98
N TYR A 321 -12.86 -4.23 -18.55
CA TYR A 321 -12.29 -3.71 -19.80
C TYR A 321 -13.29 -3.80 -20.96
N ASP A 322 -13.89 -4.97 -21.19
CA ASP A 322 -14.84 -5.17 -22.28
C ASP A 322 -16.10 -4.28 -22.14
N ARG A 323 -16.58 -4.09 -20.88
CA ARG A 323 -17.71 -3.20 -20.58
C ARG A 323 -17.36 -1.73 -20.80
N LEU A 324 -16.22 -1.27 -20.29
CA LEU A 324 -15.77 0.11 -20.42
C LEU A 324 -15.57 0.51 -21.89
N HIS A 325 -14.93 -0.35 -22.67
CA HIS A 325 -14.59 -0.07 -24.06
C HIS A 325 -15.64 -0.57 -25.08
N LYS A 326 -16.76 -1.14 -24.60
CA LYS A 326 -17.86 -1.69 -25.44
C LYS A 326 -17.33 -2.69 -26.47
N THR A 327 -16.45 -3.59 -26.03
CA THR A 327 -15.82 -4.62 -26.86
C THR A 327 -16.12 -6.01 -26.32
N SER A 328 -15.69 -7.03 -27.04
CA SER A 328 -15.67 -8.43 -26.62
C SER A 328 -14.26 -9.04 -26.76
N ARG A 329 -13.25 -8.20 -26.67
CA ARG A 329 -11.83 -8.58 -26.90
C ARG A 329 -11.38 -9.73 -26.00
N PHE A 330 -11.87 -9.75 -24.78
CA PHE A 330 -11.47 -10.72 -23.76
C PHE A 330 -12.58 -11.70 -23.39
N LYS A 331 -13.58 -11.88 -24.25
CA LYS A 331 -14.75 -12.73 -23.99
C LYS A 331 -14.37 -14.16 -23.60
N ASP A 332 -13.25 -14.67 -24.10
CA ASP A 332 -12.77 -16.03 -23.81
C ASP A 332 -12.00 -16.12 -22.48
N CYS A 333 -11.75 -14.99 -21.79
CA CYS A 333 -11.05 -14.92 -20.51
C CYS A 333 -12.00 -14.97 -19.30
N TYR A 334 -13.32 -15.01 -19.53
CA TYR A 334 -14.35 -15.09 -18.49
C TYR A 334 -15.61 -15.80 -18.97
N THR A 335 -16.39 -16.32 -18.03
CA THR A 335 -17.71 -16.92 -18.32
C THR A 335 -18.82 -15.89 -18.21
N GLN A 336 -19.99 -16.19 -18.80
CA GLN A 336 -21.18 -15.34 -18.66
C GLN A 336 -21.60 -15.23 -17.18
N ILE A 337 -21.52 -16.31 -16.40
CA ILE A 337 -21.83 -16.31 -14.96
C ILE A 337 -20.93 -15.31 -14.23
N GLN A 338 -19.63 -15.34 -14.47
CA GLN A 338 -18.69 -14.38 -13.86
C GLN A 338 -19.01 -12.93 -14.24
N ALA A 339 -19.46 -12.71 -15.48
CA ALA A 339 -19.86 -11.37 -15.93
C ALA A 339 -21.12 -10.89 -15.20
N ASP A 340 -22.11 -11.75 -15.05
CA ASP A 340 -23.38 -11.43 -14.37
C ASP A 340 -23.13 -11.20 -12.86
N ASP A 341 -22.35 -12.06 -12.21
CA ASP A 341 -21.97 -11.92 -10.80
C ASP A 341 -21.20 -10.61 -10.54
N PHE A 342 -20.27 -10.25 -11.43
CA PHE A 342 -19.53 -9.00 -11.30
C PHE A 342 -20.42 -7.76 -11.47
N LEU A 343 -21.34 -7.78 -12.41
CA LEU A 343 -22.30 -6.67 -12.60
C LEU A 343 -23.22 -6.52 -11.38
N GLU A 344 -23.71 -7.64 -10.84
CA GLU A 344 -24.50 -7.63 -9.60
C GLU A 344 -23.68 -7.10 -8.42
N TYR A 345 -22.41 -7.50 -8.32
CA TYR A 345 -21.47 -6.97 -7.31
C TYR A 345 -21.34 -5.45 -7.42
N ILE A 346 -21.12 -4.90 -8.61
CA ILE A 346 -21.03 -3.43 -8.84
C ILE A 346 -22.30 -2.72 -8.35
N GLU A 347 -23.48 -3.22 -8.67
CA GLU A 347 -24.74 -2.60 -8.21
C GLU A 347 -24.84 -2.64 -6.66
N LYS A 348 -24.52 -3.78 -6.03
CA LYS A 348 -24.48 -3.89 -4.57
C LYS A 348 -23.50 -2.92 -3.93
N GLN A 349 -22.36 -2.64 -4.56
CA GLN A 349 -21.41 -1.65 -4.06
C GLN A 349 -21.96 -0.22 -4.19
N LEU A 350 -22.62 0.11 -5.31
CA LEU A 350 -23.26 1.40 -5.50
C LEU A 350 -24.41 1.64 -4.51
N ASP A 351 -25.11 0.59 -4.07
CA ASP A 351 -26.16 0.69 -3.04
C ASP A 351 -25.61 1.07 -1.63
N LYS A 352 -24.30 0.93 -1.41
CA LYS A 352 -23.65 1.36 -0.17
C LYS A 352 -23.35 2.86 -0.10
N VAL A 353 -23.42 3.56 -1.24
CA VAL A 353 -23.16 5.01 -1.32
C VAL A 353 -24.18 5.78 -0.47
N ARG A 354 -23.71 6.64 0.43
CA ARG A 354 -24.52 7.40 1.39
C ARG A 354 -24.53 8.90 1.07
N LEU A 355 -24.68 9.24 -0.20
CA LEU A 355 -24.90 10.64 -0.62
C LEU A 355 -26.40 10.91 -0.76
N HIS A 356 -26.81 12.13 -0.40
CA HIS A 356 -28.16 12.62 -0.67
C HIS A 356 -28.29 13.03 -2.14
N ASP A 357 -29.47 12.85 -2.71
CA ASP A 357 -29.84 13.33 -4.05
C ASP A 357 -28.95 12.82 -5.20
N VAL A 358 -28.47 11.58 -5.11
CA VAL A 358 -27.73 10.93 -6.21
C VAL A 358 -28.68 10.66 -7.36
N SER A 359 -28.46 11.33 -8.50
CA SER A 359 -29.23 11.09 -9.73
C SER A 359 -28.82 9.78 -10.40
N GLU A 360 -29.64 9.28 -11.32
CA GLU A 360 -29.29 8.11 -12.13
C GLU A 360 -28.02 8.35 -12.98
N LEU A 361 -27.82 9.58 -13.45
CA LEU A 361 -26.60 9.97 -14.19
C LEU A 361 -25.35 9.92 -13.30
N ASP A 362 -25.47 10.29 -12.03
CA ASP A 362 -24.37 10.20 -11.07
C ASP A 362 -24.06 8.75 -10.72
N ARG A 363 -25.10 7.91 -10.59
CA ARG A 363 -24.95 6.48 -10.38
C ARG A 363 -24.24 5.81 -11.58
N GLU A 364 -24.64 6.17 -12.80
CA GLU A 364 -23.98 5.66 -14.02
C GLU A 364 -22.52 6.10 -14.10
N TYR A 365 -22.22 7.36 -13.76
CA TYR A 365 -20.83 7.84 -13.67
C TYR A 365 -20.00 7.06 -12.66
N MET A 366 -20.52 6.82 -11.45
CA MET A 366 -19.80 6.02 -10.45
C MET A 366 -19.57 4.57 -10.94
N ARG A 367 -20.54 3.97 -11.60
CA ARG A 367 -20.41 2.65 -12.24
C ARG A 367 -19.29 2.64 -13.29
N GLU A 368 -19.22 3.66 -14.13
CA GLU A 368 -18.16 3.82 -15.11
C GLU A 368 -16.79 3.94 -14.43
N MET A 369 -16.66 4.74 -13.35
CA MET A 369 -15.42 4.87 -12.59
C MET A 369 -14.98 3.55 -11.94
N MET A 370 -15.92 2.72 -11.51
CA MET A 370 -15.60 1.37 -11.04
C MET A 370 -15.09 0.48 -12.18
N PHE A 371 -15.67 0.53 -13.37
CA PHE A 371 -15.11 -0.18 -14.54
C PHE A 371 -13.71 0.33 -14.90
N VAL A 372 -13.46 1.63 -14.83
CA VAL A 372 -12.11 2.20 -15.02
C VAL A 372 -11.14 1.61 -14.02
N MET A 373 -11.51 1.60 -12.73
CA MET A 373 -10.68 1.07 -11.64
C MET A 373 -10.32 -0.41 -11.84
N TYR A 374 -11.29 -1.24 -12.20
CA TYR A 374 -11.06 -2.67 -12.42
C TYR A 374 -10.40 -2.98 -13.78
N SER A 375 -10.52 -2.10 -14.78
CA SER A 375 -9.91 -2.26 -16.10
C SER A 375 -8.42 -1.88 -16.12
N ASN A 376 -8.01 -0.85 -15.37
CA ASN A 376 -6.66 -0.28 -15.44
C ASN A 376 -5.52 -1.27 -15.10
N PRO A 377 -5.64 -2.21 -14.15
CA PRO A 377 -4.59 -3.21 -13.93
C PRO A 377 -4.30 -4.05 -15.18
N LEU A 378 -5.34 -4.49 -15.90
CA LEU A 378 -5.18 -5.20 -17.17
C LEU A 378 -4.53 -4.32 -18.24
N LYS A 379 -5.03 -3.10 -18.41
CA LYS A 379 -4.48 -2.12 -19.36
C LYS A 379 -2.99 -1.86 -19.10
N ASN A 380 -2.63 -1.58 -17.84
CA ASN A 380 -1.25 -1.31 -17.46
C ASN A 380 -0.34 -2.53 -17.70
N LYS A 381 -0.81 -3.75 -17.39
CA LYS A 381 -0.05 -4.98 -17.65
C LYS A 381 0.18 -5.20 -19.15
N LEU A 382 -0.84 -5.00 -19.98
CA LEU A 382 -0.72 -5.12 -21.42
C LEU A 382 0.28 -4.11 -22.00
N MET A 383 0.22 -2.85 -21.54
CA MET A 383 1.17 -1.81 -21.96
C MET A 383 2.59 -2.16 -21.55
N ALA A 384 2.82 -2.61 -20.32
CA ALA A 384 4.14 -3.02 -19.82
C ALA A 384 4.69 -4.24 -20.58
N ALA A 385 3.81 -5.14 -21.05
CA ALA A 385 4.18 -6.28 -21.87
C ALA A 385 4.41 -5.94 -23.37
N GLY A 386 4.27 -4.67 -23.78
CA GLY A 386 4.36 -4.25 -25.17
C GLY A 386 3.21 -4.76 -26.06
N LEU A 387 2.11 -5.19 -25.43
CA LEU A 387 0.90 -5.62 -26.13
C LEU A 387 0.00 -4.40 -26.33
N GLU A 388 -0.20 -3.98 -27.58
CA GLU A 388 -0.98 -2.81 -27.91
C GLU A 388 -2.41 -2.92 -27.37
N CYS A 389 -2.82 -1.95 -26.54
CA CYS A 389 -4.20 -1.67 -26.28
C CYS A 389 -4.73 -0.82 -27.46
N HIS A 390 -5.12 -1.45 -28.56
CA HIS A 390 -5.92 -0.75 -29.57
C HIS A 390 -7.26 -0.39 -28.92
N ILE A 391 -7.40 0.89 -28.56
CA ILE A 391 -8.63 1.52 -28.08
C ILE A 391 -9.40 2.01 -29.30
#